data_9042f51df97caf8849cf95c42f8748c9
#
_entry.id   9042f51df97caf8849cf95c42f8748c9
#
_cell.length_a   1.000
_cell.length_b   1.000
_cell.length_c   1.000
_cell.angle_alpha   90.00
_cell.angle_beta   90.00
_cell.angle_gamma   90.00
#
_symmetry.space_group_name_H-M   'P 1'
#
loop_
_entity.id
_entity.type
_entity.pdbx_description
1 polymer ?
#
loop_
_entity_poly.entity_id
_entity_poly.type
_entity_poly.pdbx_seq_one_letter_code
_entity_poly.pdbx_strand_id
1 'polypeptide(L)'
;MRIEDEVKLDYSDVLIRPKRSTLGSRKEVHMERKFDFVNYANEENAEYHYEGVPIMASNMDGVGTFEMADRLGELNIFTCLVKTYTVGELVGYFDEQDAPAWRKRHVAMSIGIKDEDQQKFRDVYEQVGDQLKYVCIDVANGYSQRFIEYVREFRQLYPDVVIIAGNVVTREMTEELILNGKAVSYTHLRAHETRGNL
;
A
#
# COMPACT_ATOMS: atom_id res chain seq x y z
N MET A 1 -4.45 -21.62 24.55
CA MET A 1 -3.42 -20.61 24.15
C MET A 1 -2.18 -21.40 23.76
N ARG A 2 -1.64 -21.20 22.57
CA ARG A 2 -0.38 -21.84 22.13
C ARG A 2 0.75 -20.87 22.43
N ILE A 3 1.77 -21.34 23.14
CA ILE A 3 2.99 -20.58 23.42
C ILE A 3 4.06 -21.11 22.47
N GLU A 4 4.75 -20.22 21.77
CA GLU A 4 5.90 -20.55 20.93
C GLU A 4 7.17 -20.17 21.67
N ASP A 5 8.06 -21.13 21.87
CA ASP A 5 9.32 -20.91 22.59
C ASP A 5 10.44 -20.33 21.72
N GLU A 6 10.18 -20.13 20.41
CA GLU A 6 11.15 -19.56 19.51
C GLU A 6 11.39 -18.07 19.81
N VAL A 7 12.67 -17.68 19.83
CA VAL A 7 13.06 -16.28 19.97
C VAL A 7 12.60 -15.51 18.72
N LYS A 8 11.76 -14.49 18.93
CA LYS A 8 11.35 -13.57 17.87
C LYS A 8 12.34 -12.41 17.83
N LEU A 9 12.99 -12.22 16.69
CA LEU A 9 14.01 -11.19 16.47
C LEU A 9 13.36 -9.89 16.00
N ASP A 10 13.91 -8.76 16.49
CA ASP A 10 13.60 -7.42 15.98
C ASP A 10 14.73 -6.95 15.04
N TYR A 11 14.56 -5.83 14.39
CA TYR A 11 15.59 -5.24 13.52
C TYR A 11 16.89 -4.92 14.24
N SER A 12 16.82 -4.62 15.55
CA SER A 12 17.98 -4.43 16.40
C SER A 12 18.81 -5.69 16.65
N ASP A 13 18.21 -6.86 16.44
CA ASP A 13 18.82 -8.17 16.71
C ASP A 13 19.50 -8.77 15.47
N VAL A 14 19.38 -8.11 14.32
CA VAL A 14 19.84 -8.64 13.04
C VAL A 14 20.76 -7.68 12.30
N LEU A 15 21.71 -8.24 11.54
CA LEU A 15 22.58 -7.49 10.64
C LEU A 15 22.44 -8.04 9.21
N ILE A 16 22.52 -7.13 8.22
CA ILE A 16 22.55 -7.52 6.83
C ILE A 16 23.87 -8.25 6.55
N ARG A 17 23.79 -9.52 6.16
CA ARG A 17 24.95 -10.31 5.78
C ARG A 17 25.53 -9.80 4.46
N PRO A 18 26.81 -9.38 4.43
CA PRO A 18 27.47 -8.97 3.18
C PRO A 18 27.44 -10.09 2.14
N LYS A 19 27.16 -9.72 0.90
CA LYS A 19 27.23 -10.62 -0.25
C LYS A 19 28.27 -10.10 -1.24
N ARG A 20 28.87 -11.01 -2.01
CA ARG A 20 29.72 -10.64 -3.12
C ARG A 20 28.92 -9.87 -4.16
N SER A 21 29.43 -8.73 -4.59
CA SER A 21 28.85 -7.90 -5.65
C SER A 21 29.75 -7.92 -6.89
N THR A 22 29.12 -7.81 -8.05
CA THR A 22 29.81 -7.59 -9.34
C THR A 22 29.86 -6.11 -9.69
N LEU A 23 29.21 -5.25 -8.89
CA LEU A 23 29.16 -3.80 -9.12
C LEU A 23 30.50 -3.16 -8.70
N GLY A 24 31.03 -2.29 -9.53
CA GLY A 24 32.26 -1.54 -9.28
C GLY A 24 32.03 -0.27 -8.48
N SER A 25 30.82 0.29 -8.51
CA SER A 25 30.46 1.55 -7.85
C SER A 25 29.03 1.53 -7.30
N ARG A 26 28.79 2.28 -6.22
CA ARG A 26 27.45 2.53 -5.70
C ARG A 26 26.54 3.24 -6.71
N LYS A 27 27.12 4.00 -7.65
CA LYS A 27 26.39 4.70 -8.71
C LYS A 27 25.77 3.76 -9.74
N GLU A 28 26.21 2.50 -9.79
CA GLU A 28 25.69 1.47 -10.68
C GLU A 28 24.47 0.74 -10.10
N VAL A 29 24.08 1.10 -8.85
CA VAL A 29 22.94 0.47 -8.18
C VAL A 29 21.66 1.10 -8.71
N HIS A 30 20.82 0.30 -9.35
CA HIS A 30 19.44 0.66 -9.71
C HIS A 30 18.51 0.15 -8.62
N MET A 31 17.82 1.07 -7.95
CA MET A 31 16.91 0.75 -6.85
C MET A 31 15.50 0.42 -7.33
N GLU A 32 15.12 0.90 -8.51
CA GLU A 32 13.79 0.68 -9.08
C GLU A 32 13.55 -0.79 -9.40
N ARG A 33 12.33 -1.24 -9.17
CA ARG A 33 11.85 -2.59 -9.45
C ARG A 33 10.48 -2.51 -10.10
N LYS A 34 10.21 -3.47 -10.97
CA LYS A 34 8.90 -3.66 -11.60
C LYS A 34 8.14 -4.75 -10.88
N PHE A 35 6.87 -4.47 -10.57
CA PHE A 35 5.93 -5.42 -9.98
C PHE A 35 4.68 -5.49 -10.83
N ASP A 36 4.35 -6.69 -11.31
CA ASP A 36 3.14 -6.95 -12.07
C ASP A 36 2.09 -7.53 -11.11
N PHE A 37 0.87 -6.96 -11.15
CA PHE A 37 -0.21 -7.41 -10.28
C PHE A 37 -1.15 -8.35 -11.04
N VAL A 38 -1.60 -9.43 -10.39
CA VAL A 38 -2.40 -10.50 -11.00
C VAL A 38 -3.72 -10.00 -11.60
N ASN A 39 -4.32 -8.95 -11.04
CA ASN A 39 -5.54 -8.36 -11.57
C ASN A 39 -5.33 -7.55 -12.87
N TYR A 40 -4.10 -7.35 -13.29
CA TYR A 40 -3.73 -6.66 -14.53
C TYR A 40 -2.93 -7.54 -15.49
N ALA A 41 -2.99 -8.86 -15.35
CA ALA A 41 -2.20 -9.81 -16.15
C ALA A 41 -2.63 -9.94 -17.62
N ASN A 42 -3.58 -9.15 -18.10
CA ASN A 42 -3.93 -9.12 -19.52
C ASN A 42 -2.94 -8.23 -20.27
N GLU A 43 -2.33 -8.78 -21.33
CA GLU A 43 -1.30 -8.13 -22.16
C GLU A 43 -1.73 -6.77 -22.76
N GLU A 44 -3.03 -6.49 -22.83
CA GLU A 44 -3.58 -5.20 -23.29
C GLU A 44 -3.42 -4.07 -22.28
N ASN A 45 -3.13 -4.37 -20.99
CA ASN A 45 -3.03 -3.40 -19.90
C ASN A 45 -1.59 -3.26 -19.39
N ALA A 46 -0.61 -3.13 -20.26
CA ALA A 46 0.81 -2.90 -19.91
C ALA A 46 1.04 -1.61 -19.05
N GLU A 47 0.01 -0.79 -18.86
CA GLU A 47 0.07 0.41 -18.01
C GLU A 47 -0.08 0.14 -16.51
N TYR A 48 -0.40 -1.08 -16.08
CA TYR A 48 -0.83 -1.41 -14.71
C TYR A 48 0.22 -2.19 -13.89
N HIS A 49 1.47 -1.96 -14.14
CA HIS A 49 2.54 -2.40 -13.25
C HIS A 49 3.00 -1.23 -12.39
N TYR A 50 3.46 -1.53 -11.19
CA TYR A 50 4.26 -0.60 -10.41
C TYR A 50 5.71 -0.69 -10.86
N GLU A 51 6.29 0.44 -11.19
CA GLU A 51 7.72 0.56 -11.44
C GLU A 51 8.26 1.73 -10.61
N GLY A 52 9.15 1.41 -9.68
CA GLY A 52 9.71 2.40 -8.77
C GLY A 52 10.56 1.78 -7.67
N VAL A 53 10.98 2.60 -6.76
CA VAL A 53 11.72 2.17 -5.57
C VAL A 53 10.76 1.39 -4.66
N PRO A 54 11.09 0.17 -4.20
CA PRO A 54 10.21 -0.66 -3.39
C PRO A 54 10.19 -0.20 -1.92
N ILE A 55 9.87 1.06 -1.72
CA ILE A 55 9.67 1.70 -0.42
C ILE A 55 8.34 2.43 -0.47
N MET A 56 7.58 2.34 0.61
CA MET A 56 6.26 2.93 0.70
C MET A 56 6.18 3.80 1.96
N ALA A 57 5.81 5.06 1.80
CA ALA A 57 5.44 5.92 2.92
C ALA A 57 4.07 5.47 3.46
N SER A 58 4.01 5.29 4.78
CA SER A 58 2.81 4.80 5.45
C SER A 58 1.72 5.86 5.54
N ASN A 59 0.47 5.40 5.70
CA ASN A 59 -0.73 6.22 5.81
C ASN A 59 -0.91 6.89 7.18
N MET A 60 0.17 7.40 7.74
CA MET A 60 0.22 8.03 9.06
C MET A 60 0.10 9.54 8.96
N ASP A 61 -0.43 10.17 10.02
CA ASP A 61 -0.46 11.62 10.14
C ASP A 61 0.95 12.20 9.98
N GLY A 62 1.10 13.22 9.14
CA GLY A 62 2.38 13.85 8.85
C GLY A 62 3.31 13.08 7.89
N VAL A 63 2.96 11.84 7.53
CA VAL A 63 3.72 11.02 6.55
C VAL A 63 2.92 10.83 5.27
N GLY A 64 1.69 10.31 5.35
CA GLY A 64 0.83 10.07 4.20
C GLY A 64 0.11 11.33 3.73
N THR A 65 0.82 12.41 3.50
CA THR A 65 0.26 13.71 3.06
C THR A 65 0.40 13.90 1.56
N PHE A 66 -0.40 14.78 0.96
CA PHE A 66 -0.28 15.14 -0.46
C PHE A 66 1.11 15.70 -0.77
N GLU A 67 1.64 16.56 0.10
CA GLU A 67 2.97 17.14 -0.08
C GLU A 67 4.06 16.06 -0.06
N MET A 68 3.98 15.10 0.86
CA MET A 68 4.91 13.99 0.90
C MET A 68 4.77 13.11 -0.34
N ALA A 69 3.54 12.80 -0.76
CA ALA A 69 3.26 12.02 -1.95
C ALA A 69 3.85 12.67 -3.22
N ASP A 70 3.73 13.98 -3.34
CA ASP A 70 4.31 14.74 -4.46
C ASP A 70 5.83 14.66 -4.46
N ARG A 71 6.48 14.86 -3.32
CA ARG A 71 7.95 14.78 -3.22
C ARG A 71 8.51 13.38 -3.42
N LEU A 72 7.84 12.37 -2.88
CA LEU A 72 8.27 10.98 -3.03
C LEU A 72 7.98 10.46 -4.45
N GLY A 73 6.88 10.89 -5.06
CA GLY A 73 6.52 10.51 -6.42
C GLY A 73 7.54 10.97 -7.47
N GLU A 74 8.15 12.16 -7.29
CA GLU A 74 9.28 12.63 -8.11
C GLU A 74 10.49 11.69 -8.07
N LEU A 75 10.61 10.88 -6.99
CA LEU A 75 11.67 9.91 -6.77
C LEU A 75 11.22 8.46 -7.06
N ASN A 76 10.06 8.27 -7.66
CA ASN A 76 9.44 6.96 -7.90
C ASN A 76 9.25 6.13 -6.62
N ILE A 77 8.93 6.78 -5.50
CA ILE A 77 8.64 6.17 -4.20
C ILE A 77 7.12 6.23 -3.96
N PHE A 78 6.56 5.15 -3.44
CA PHE A 78 5.13 5.01 -3.23
C PHE A 78 4.66 5.68 -1.92
N THR A 79 3.43 6.22 -1.92
CA THR A 79 2.82 6.81 -0.71
C THR A 79 1.39 6.30 -0.52
N CYS A 80 1.07 5.83 0.68
CA CYS A 80 -0.31 5.64 1.12
C CYS A 80 -0.78 6.90 1.83
N LEU A 81 -1.83 7.55 1.30
CA LEU A 81 -2.40 8.75 1.90
C LEU A 81 -3.08 8.44 3.23
N VAL A 82 -3.00 9.37 4.17
CA VAL A 82 -3.73 9.26 5.44
C VAL A 82 -5.24 9.23 5.23
N LYS A 83 -5.97 8.51 6.10
CA LYS A 83 -7.43 8.31 5.97
C LYS A 83 -8.28 9.56 6.23
N THR A 84 -7.71 10.61 6.80
CA THR A 84 -8.46 11.79 7.27
C THR A 84 -8.88 12.75 6.17
N TYR A 85 -8.29 12.68 5.00
CA TYR A 85 -8.68 13.53 3.87
C TYR A 85 -10.16 13.33 3.49
N THR A 86 -10.84 14.42 3.18
CA THR A 86 -12.23 14.42 2.72
C THR A 86 -12.35 13.95 1.26
N VAL A 87 -13.56 13.60 0.83
CA VAL A 87 -13.84 13.27 -0.58
C VAL A 87 -13.39 14.39 -1.50
N GLY A 88 -13.75 15.64 -1.19
CA GLY A 88 -13.40 16.81 -2.02
C GLY A 88 -11.89 17.03 -2.16
N GLU A 89 -11.12 16.85 -1.07
CA GLU A 89 -9.66 16.95 -1.10
C GLU A 89 -9.03 15.85 -1.97
N LEU A 90 -9.52 14.61 -1.82
CA LEU A 90 -9.03 13.47 -2.61
C LEU A 90 -9.37 13.61 -4.09
N VAL A 91 -10.61 14.02 -4.41
CA VAL A 91 -11.02 14.28 -5.79
C VAL A 91 -10.16 15.40 -6.39
N GLY A 92 -10.00 16.53 -5.70
CA GLY A 92 -9.15 17.62 -6.15
C GLY A 92 -7.71 17.20 -6.40
N TYR A 93 -7.16 16.30 -5.56
CA TYR A 93 -5.80 15.80 -5.72
C TYR A 93 -5.64 14.85 -6.92
N PHE A 94 -6.57 13.92 -7.13
CA PHE A 94 -6.45 12.94 -8.22
C PHE A 94 -6.93 13.46 -9.58
N ASP A 95 -7.88 14.40 -9.62
CA ASP A 95 -8.46 14.97 -10.85
C ASP A 95 -7.81 16.28 -11.27
N GLU A 96 -6.70 16.66 -10.68
CA GLU A 96 -5.95 17.86 -11.08
C GLU A 96 -5.53 17.79 -12.56
N GLN A 97 -5.92 18.79 -13.35
CA GLN A 97 -5.81 18.77 -14.81
C GLN A 97 -4.39 18.55 -15.34
N ASP A 98 -3.40 19.02 -14.61
CA ASP A 98 -1.98 18.87 -14.95
C ASP A 98 -1.25 17.91 -14.00
N ALA A 99 -1.99 16.99 -13.35
CA ALA A 99 -1.40 16.03 -12.43
C ALA A 99 -0.33 15.19 -13.13
N PRO A 100 0.87 15.06 -12.54
CA PRO A 100 1.92 14.27 -13.14
C PRO A 100 1.53 12.79 -13.22
N ALA A 101 1.93 12.11 -14.29
CA ALA A 101 1.56 10.72 -14.56
C ALA A 101 1.96 9.75 -13.43
N TRP A 102 2.98 10.07 -12.63
CA TRP A 102 3.38 9.24 -11.48
C TRP A 102 2.33 9.26 -10.36
N ARG A 103 1.49 10.31 -10.23
CA ARG A 103 0.50 10.41 -9.12
C ARG A 103 -0.43 9.20 -9.11
N LYS A 104 -0.96 8.81 -10.24
CA LYS A 104 -1.80 7.60 -10.36
C LYS A 104 -1.02 6.28 -10.19
N ARG A 105 0.31 6.30 -10.33
CA ARG A 105 1.15 5.10 -10.26
C ARG A 105 1.79 4.88 -8.89
N HIS A 106 1.93 5.92 -8.09
CA HIS A 106 2.71 5.90 -6.85
C HIS A 106 1.92 6.36 -5.62
N VAL A 107 0.61 6.52 -5.73
CA VAL A 107 -0.22 6.98 -4.63
C VAL A 107 -1.43 6.08 -4.43
N ALA A 108 -1.68 5.68 -3.17
CA ALA A 108 -2.88 4.96 -2.76
C ALA A 108 -3.75 5.82 -1.85
N MET A 109 -5.06 5.76 -2.06
CA MET A 109 -6.04 6.22 -1.08
C MET A 109 -6.15 5.19 0.04
N SER A 110 -6.17 5.62 1.30
CA SER A 110 -6.37 4.72 2.44
C SER A 110 -7.79 4.78 2.97
N ILE A 111 -8.33 3.60 3.30
CA ILE A 111 -9.65 3.41 3.91
C ILE A 111 -9.59 2.39 5.05
N GLY A 112 -10.62 2.37 5.89
CA GLY A 112 -10.90 1.27 6.83
C GLY A 112 -11.86 0.24 6.21
N ILE A 113 -12.64 -0.43 7.09
CA ILE A 113 -13.62 -1.46 6.70
C ILE A 113 -15.04 -1.14 7.18
N LYS A 114 -15.31 0.12 7.50
CA LYS A 114 -16.66 0.57 7.83
C LYS A 114 -17.43 0.93 6.57
N ASP A 115 -18.75 0.94 6.66
CA ASP A 115 -19.61 1.34 5.55
C ASP A 115 -19.31 2.77 5.06
N GLU A 116 -18.98 3.67 6.00
CA GLU A 116 -18.54 5.04 5.72
C GLU A 116 -17.26 5.10 4.88
N ASP A 117 -16.31 4.21 5.18
CA ASP A 117 -15.04 4.10 4.44
C ASP A 117 -15.28 3.60 3.00
N GLN A 118 -16.17 2.62 2.85
CA GLN A 118 -16.55 2.09 1.55
C GLN A 118 -17.30 3.14 0.72
N GLN A 119 -18.22 3.87 1.35
CA GLN A 119 -18.95 4.95 0.68
C GLN A 119 -17.99 6.06 0.24
N LYS A 120 -17.06 6.46 1.11
CA LYS A 120 -16.04 7.45 0.79
C LYS A 120 -15.18 7.03 -0.42
N PHE A 121 -14.76 5.76 -0.47
CA PHE A 121 -14.01 5.26 -1.62
C PHE A 121 -14.86 5.32 -2.89
N ARG A 122 -16.12 4.92 -2.83
CA ARG A 122 -17.05 4.98 -3.96
C ARG A 122 -17.20 6.40 -4.48
N ASP A 123 -17.46 7.36 -3.58
CA ASP A 123 -17.68 8.77 -3.93
C ASP A 123 -16.47 9.39 -4.62
N VAL A 124 -15.25 8.99 -4.23
CA VAL A 124 -14.02 9.41 -4.89
C VAL A 124 -13.86 8.70 -6.24
N TYR A 125 -13.99 7.37 -6.25
CA TYR A 125 -13.75 6.55 -7.43
C TYR A 125 -14.73 6.87 -8.58
N GLU A 126 -16.00 7.16 -8.29
CA GLU A 126 -17.00 7.58 -9.28
C GLU A 126 -16.62 8.90 -9.99
N GLN A 127 -15.86 9.76 -9.33
CA GLN A 127 -15.46 11.06 -9.87
C GLN A 127 -14.11 11.00 -10.59
N VAL A 128 -13.12 10.28 -10.05
CA VAL A 128 -11.75 10.28 -10.59
C VAL A 128 -11.45 9.05 -11.46
N GLY A 129 -12.27 8.00 -11.37
CA GLY A 129 -12.16 6.79 -12.18
C GLY A 129 -10.77 6.15 -12.11
N ASP A 130 -10.18 5.93 -13.25
CA ASP A 130 -8.91 5.25 -13.42
C ASP A 130 -7.67 6.05 -12.96
N GLN A 131 -7.83 7.30 -12.50
CA GLN A 131 -6.77 8.03 -11.82
C GLN A 131 -6.45 7.43 -10.44
N LEU A 132 -7.43 6.78 -9.80
CA LEU A 132 -7.27 6.07 -8.52
C LEU A 132 -7.02 4.57 -8.76
N LYS A 133 -5.76 4.19 -8.91
CA LYS A 133 -5.33 2.81 -9.19
C LYS A 133 -5.14 1.95 -7.95
N TYR A 134 -4.87 2.55 -6.81
CA TYR A 134 -4.44 1.85 -5.59
C TYR A 134 -5.30 2.24 -4.40
N VAL A 135 -5.69 1.25 -3.62
CA VAL A 135 -6.34 1.42 -2.32
C VAL A 135 -5.54 0.72 -1.22
N CYS A 136 -5.34 1.40 -0.10
CA CYS A 136 -4.79 0.82 1.12
C CYS A 136 -5.94 0.58 2.11
N ILE A 137 -6.33 -0.69 2.29
CA ILE A 137 -7.33 -1.10 3.28
C ILE A 137 -6.60 -1.39 4.58
N ASP A 138 -6.60 -0.41 5.48
CA ASP A 138 -5.81 -0.42 6.71
C ASP A 138 -6.68 -0.57 7.95
N VAL A 139 -6.44 -1.65 8.69
CA VAL A 139 -7.03 -1.95 9.98
C VAL A 139 -5.95 -2.28 11.01
N ALA A 140 -6.23 -2.01 12.29
CA ALA A 140 -5.31 -2.33 13.38
C ALA A 140 -5.03 -3.84 13.52
N ASN A 141 -6.02 -4.68 13.16
CA ASN A 141 -5.93 -6.13 13.22
C ASN A 141 -6.51 -6.77 11.95
N GLY A 142 -5.63 -7.15 11.03
CA GLY A 142 -5.97 -7.82 9.77
C GLY A 142 -6.29 -9.32 9.90
N TYR A 143 -6.37 -9.87 11.11
CA TYR A 143 -6.65 -11.28 11.36
C TYR A 143 -8.13 -11.60 11.59
N SER A 144 -9.02 -10.61 11.44
CA SER A 144 -10.45 -10.82 11.62
C SER A 144 -11.10 -11.40 10.36
N GLN A 145 -12.06 -12.30 10.54
CA GLN A 145 -12.85 -12.85 9.44
C GLN A 145 -13.55 -11.73 8.63
N ARG A 146 -14.08 -10.71 9.32
CA ARG A 146 -14.71 -9.54 8.70
C ARG A 146 -13.77 -8.79 7.75
N PHE A 147 -12.48 -8.71 8.09
CA PHE A 147 -11.49 -8.05 7.24
C PHE A 147 -11.28 -8.82 5.92
N ILE A 148 -11.16 -10.15 6.00
CA ILE A 148 -11.00 -11.01 4.82
C ILE A 148 -12.23 -10.91 3.91
N GLU A 149 -13.43 -10.98 4.51
CA GLU A 149 -14.70 -10.87 3.77
C GLU A 149 -14.81 -9.52 3.08
N TYR A 150 -14.48 -8.43 3.79
CA TYR A 150 -14.47 -7.08 3.23
C TYR A 150 -13.49 -6.95 2.03
N VAL A 151 -12.27 -7.45 2.16
CA VAL A 151 -11.27 -7.41 1.07
C VAL A 151 -11.78 -8.20 -0.15
N ARG A 152 -12.43 -9.35 0.08
CA ARG A 152 -13.04 -10.17 -0.99
C ARG A 152 -14.18 -9.43 -1.69
N GLU A 153 -15.09 -8.83 -0.95
CA GLU A 153 -16.20 -8.05 -1.47
C GLU A 153 -15.69 -6.82 -2.23
N PHE A 154 -14.73 -6.12 -1.66
CA PHE A 154 -14.11 -4.97 -2.30
C PHE A 154 -13.47 -5.35 -3.66
N ARG A 155 -12.78 -6.49 -3.74
CA ARG A 155 -12.21 -7.03 -4.99
C ARG A 155 -13.28 -7.31 -6.04
N GLN A 156 -14.46 -7.79 -5.65
CA GLN A 156 -15.57 -8.05 -6.57
C GLN A 156 -16.15 -6.75 -7.14
N LEU A 157 -16.25 -5.72 -6.31
CA LEU A 157 -16.77 -4.40 -6.71
C LEU A 157 -15.77 -3.61 -7.58
N TYR A 158 -14.49 -3.74 -7.30
CA TYR A 158 -13.42 -2.98 -7.96
C TYR A 158 -12.31 -3.92 -8.47
N PRO A 159 -12.56 -4.67 -9.56
CA PRO A 159 -11.64 -5.66 -10.08
C PRO A 159 -10.31 -5.06 -10.57
N ASP A 160 -10.34 -3.80 -11.02
CA ASP A 160 -9.19 -3.12 -11.63
C ASP A 160 -8.37 -2.29 -10.63
N VAL A 161 -8.75 -2.24 -9.36
CA VAL A 161 -7.99 -1.51 -8.33
C VAL A 161 -6.99 -2.43 -7.65
N VAL A 162 -5.75 -2.00 -7.49
CA VAL A 162 -4.75 -2.74 -6.70
C VAL A 162 -5.03 -2.53 -5.22
N ILE A 163 -5.26 -3.61 -4.50
CA ILE A 163 -5.55 -3.61 -3.07
C ILE A 163 -4.26 -3.85 -2.30
N ILE A 164 -3.92 -2.94 -1.41
CA ILE A 164 -2.89 -3.07 -0.38
C ILE A 164 -3.63 -3.30 0.93
N ALA A 165 -3.45 -4.44 1.60
CA ALA A 165 -4.28 -4.85 2.73
C ALA A 165 -3.45 -5.20 3.97
N GLY A 166 -3.79 -4.68 5.13
CA GLY A 166 -3.13 -4.92 6.41
C GLY A 166 -3.85 -4.26 7.60
N ASN A 167 -3.31 -4.46 8.85
CA ASN A 167 -1.95 -4.96 9.16
C ASN A 167 -1.93 -6.46 9.34
N VAL A 168 -0.98 -7.12 8.70
CA VAL A 168 -0.72 -8.55 8.85
C VAL A 168 0.80 -8.79 8.89
N VAL A 169 1.24 -9.75 9.70
CA VAL A 169 2.68 -10.04 9.90
C VAL A 169 3.02 -11.53 9.70
N THR A 170 2.01 -12.41 9.58
CA THR A 170 2.24 -13.83 9.39
C THR A 170 2.11 -14.24 7.92
N ARG A 171 2.87 -15.24 7.54
CA ARG A 171 2.83 -15.82 6.20
C ARG A 171 1.44 -16.32 5.84
N GLU A 172 0.81 -17.03 6.77
CA GLU A 172 -0.51 -17.65 6.57
C GLU A 172 -1.57 -16.58 6.25
N MET A 173 -1.56 -15.48 6.99
CA MET A 173 -2.52 -14.40 6.75
C MET A 173 -2.22 -13.63 5.46
N THR A 174 -0.95 -13.46 5.12
CA THR A 174 -0.53 -12.90 3.83
C THR A 174 -1.04 -13.77 2.68
N GLU A 175 -0.86 -15.09 2.77
CA GLU A 175 -1.34 -16.06 1.78
C GLU A 175 -2.88 -16.02 1.66
N GLU A 176 -3.59 -15.94 2.78
CA GLU A 176 -5.05 -15.82 2.83
C GLU A 176 -5.55 -14.58 2.07
N LEU A 177 -4.93 -13.43 2.27
CA LEU A 177 -5.28 -12.18 1.58
C LEU A 177 -4.97 -12.23 0.07
N ILE A 178 -3.87 -12.87 -0.32
CA ILE A 178 -3.53 -13.06 -1.73
C ILE A 178 -4.55 -13.97 -2.42
N LEU A 179 -4.90 -15.10 -1.79
CA LEU A 179 -5.82 -16.09 -2.37
C LEU A 179 -7.26 -15.57 -2.46
N ASN A 180 -7.73 -14.88 -1.43
CA ASN A 180 -9.12 -14.40 -1.36
C ASN A 180 -9.34 -13.04 -2.00
N GLY A 181 -8.39 -12.11 -1.87
CA GLY A 181 -8.56 -10.73 -2.33
C GLY A 181 -7.70 -10.37 -3.54
N LYS A 182 -6.79 -11.26 -3.99
CA LYS A 182 -5.71 -10.88 -4.92
C LYS A 182 -5.04 -9.57 -4.46
N ALA A 183 -4.88 -9.45 -3.14
CA ALA A 183 -4.34 -8.26 -2.50
C ALA A 183 -2.83 -8.38 -2.33
N VAL A 184 -2.14 -7.25 -2.34
CA VAL A 184 -0.76 -7.15 -1.85
C VAL A 184 -0.84 -6.99 -0.33
N SER A 185 -0.10 -7.80 0.41
CA SER A 185 -0.08 -7.67 1.88
C SER A 185 0.71 -6.44 2.31
N TYR A 186 0.20 -5.79 3.33
CA TYR A 186 0.77 -4.59 3.91
C TYR A 186 0.97 -4.75 5.41
N THR A 187 2.15 -4.39 5.85
CA THR A 187 2.48 -4.27 7.28
C THR A 187 3.13 -2.93 7.50
N HIS A 188 2.52 -2.07 8.30
CA HIS A 188 3.20 -0.88 8.76
C HIS A 188 3.37 -0.90 10.27
N LEU A 189 4.47 -0.34 10.73
CA LEU A 189 4.91 -0.39 12.11
C LEU A 189 4.21 0.66 12.99
N ARG A 190 2.89 0.52 13.21
CA ARG A 190 2.21 1.35 14.21
C ARG A 190 2.64 1.05 15.66
N ALA A 191 3.13 -0.14 15.91
CA ALA A 191 3.46 -0.59 17.26
C ALA A 191 4.62 0.19 17.91
N HIS A 192 5.49 0.82 17.14
CA HIS A 192 6.61 1.58 17.66
C HIS A 192 6.28 3.03 18.03
N GLU A 193 5.19 3.59 17.53
CA GLU A 193 4.77 4.96 17.82
C GLU A 193 4.22 5.14 19.22
N THR A 194 3.60 4.11 19.78
CA THR A 194 3.05 4.14 21.14
C THR A 194 4.12 4.11 22.23
N ARG A 195 5.36 3.77 21.91
CA ARG A 195 6.47 3.80 22.86
C ARG A 195 7.13 5.17 23.04
N GLY A 196 6.90 6.10 22.13
CA GLY A 196 7.43 7.45 22.20
C GLY A 196 6.56 8.44 22.99
N ASN A 197 5.34 8.03 23.37
CA ASN A 197 4.36 8.87 24.07
C ASN A 197 4.00 8.37 25.47
N LEU A 198 4.86 7.57 26.10
CA LEU A 198 4.77 7.20 27.53
C LEU A 198 5.85 7.89 28.34
#